data_2ef0167ee57a508d686220fdea951dc7
#
_entry.id   2ef0167ee57a508d686220fdea951dc7
#
_cell.length_a   1.000
_cell.length_b   1.000
_cell.length_c   1.000
_cell.angle_alpha   90.00
_cell.angle_beta   90.00
_cell.angle_gamma   90.00
#
_symmetry.space_group_name_H-M   'P 1'
#
loop_
_entity.id
_entity.type
_entity.pdbx_description
1 polymer ?
#
loop_
_entity_poly.entity_id
_entity_poly.type
_entity_poly.pdbx_seq_one_letter_code
_entity_poly.pdbx_strand_id
1 'polypeptide(L)'
;MKIALLSDIHMPYDGKPIWDTDVKEHLYSCVEKLKKTPNVDIIIITGDLSNDGSASSYKLVDNAFCEINTPIFCCPGNHDNIQNLQNTLQHIKYIKNIKYNNWHFIFLNSVIPDEFNPNVNKARGHLNEDDLNNLEKMLLQESCNTVIVMHHPAIEPEGWLNRRLLENKEEFMKIISKYQHVKMVLMGHSHEHYIKNINNTQYIIAPAIGYAFSASLPKFQIDIDKEGFLRIDTDQSTIDKLLL
;
A
#
# COMPACT_ATOMS: atom_id res chain seq x y z
N MET A 1 4.81 -6.96 17.30
CA MET A 1 4.21 -5.71 16.76
C MET A 1 3.04 -6.06 15.85
N LYS A 2 1.96 -5.27 15.91
CA LYS A 2 0.75 -5.49 15.11
C LYS A 2 0.53 -4.35 14.12
N ILE A 3 0.52 -4.70 12.83
CA ILE A 3 0.37 -3.77 11.71
C ILE A 3 -1.03 -3.94 11.14
N ALA A 4 -1.77 -2.85 10.92
CA ALA A 4 -2.91 -2.86 10.00
C ALA A 4 -2.41 -2.38 8.63
N LEU A 5 -2.56 -3.23 7.63
CA LEU A 5 -2.14 -2.96 6.25
C LEU A 5 -3.36 -2.72 5.38
N LEU A 6 -3.48 -1.49 4.90
CA LEU A 6 -4.54 -0.95 4.06
C LEU A 6 -3.99 -0.61 2.68
N SER A 7 -4.84 -0.61 1.65
CA SER A 7 -4.45 -0.23 0.29
C SER A 7 -5.64 0.20 -0.56
N ASP A 8 -5.37 0.91 -1.64
CA ASP A 8 -6.28 1.10 -2.76
C ASP A 8 -7.68 1.58 -2.31
N ILE A 9 -7.70 2.72 -1.61
CA ILE A 9 -8.93 3.36 -1.12
C ILE A 9 -9.71 3.96 -2.30
N HIS A 10 -9.01 4.58 -3.25
CA HIS A 10 -9.57 5.21 -4.44
C HIS A 10 -10.71 6.21 -4.15
N MET A 11 -10.56 7.05 -3.13
CA MET A 11 -11.57 8.06 -2.82
C MET A 11 -11.72 9.05 -3.98
N PRO A 12 -12.90 9.20 -4.60
CA PRO A 12 -13.15 10.21 -5.62
C PRO A 12 -13.31 11.60 -5.01
N TYR A 13 -13.04 12.66 -5.79
CA TYR A 13 -13.07 14.06 -5.33
C TYR A 13 -14.43 14.51 -4.77
N ASP A 14 -15.52 13.93 -5.25
CA ASP A 14 -16.89 14.27 -4.85
C ASP A 14 -17.55 13.20 -3.94
N GLY A 15 -16.81 12.14 -3.62
CA GLY A 15 -17.27 11.04 -2.76
C GLY A 15 -18.41 10.20 -3.35
N LYS A 16 -18.65 10.28 -4.68
CA LYS A 16 -19.67 9.47 -5.34
C LYS A 16 -19.19 8.05 -5.63
N PRO A 17 -20.10 7.09 -5.83
CA PRO A 17 -19.75 5.72 -6.19
C PRO A 17 -18.89 5.63 -7.47
N ILE A 18 -17.97 4.67 -7.50
CA ILE A 18 -17.18 4.27 -8.66
C ILE A 18 -17.64 2.87 -9.07
N TRP A 19 -18.07 2.70 -10.33
CA TRP A 19 -18.60 1.42 -10.84
C TRP A 19 -19.66 0.80 -9.92
N ASP A 20 -20.61 1.62 -9.47
CA ASP A 20 -21.68 1.26 -8.53
C ASP A 20 -21.19 0.85 -7.11
N THR A 21 -19.93 1.08 -6.79
CA THR A 21 -19.34 0.81 -5.47
C THR A 21 -19.23 2.09 -4.65
N ASP A 22 -19.82 2.11 -3.46
CA ASP A 22 -19.68 3.22 -2.52
C ASP A 22 -18.36 3.12 -1.74
N VAL A 23 -17.31 3.62 -2.38
CA VAL A 23 -15.95 3.66 -1.82
C VAL A 23 -15.90 4.39 -0.47
N LYS A 24 -16.74 5.42 -0.30
CA LYS A 24 -16.81 6.19 0.93
C LYS A 24 -17.38 5.35 2.08
N GLU A 25 -18.44 4.60 1.82
CA GLU A 25 -19.00 3.66 2.81
C GLU A 25 -17.98 2.58 3.19
N HIS A 26 -17.27 2.02 2.21
CA HIS A 26 -16.20 1.05 2.46
C HIS A 26 -15.09 1.64 3.35
N LEU A 27 -14.64 2.86 3.09
CA LEU A 27 -13.63 3.52 3.92
C LEU A 27 -14.13 3.70 5.38
N TYR A 28 -15.36 4.16 5.58
CA TYR A 28 -15.91 4.31 6.94
C TYR A 28 -16.11 2.96 7.64
N SER A 29 -16.55 1.93 6.92
CA SER A 29 -16.64 0.55 7.46
C SER A 29 -15.26 0.04 7.88
N CYS A 30 -14.22 0.30 7.07
CA CYS A 30 -12.84 -0.02 7.40
C CYS A 30 -12.39 0.67 8.70
N VAL A 31 -12.61 1.98 8.81
CA VAL A 31 -12.24 2.76 10.01
C VAL A 31 -12.96 2.25 11.25
N GLU A 32 -14.25 1.95 11.17
CA GLU A 32 -15.01 1.38 12.29
C GLU A 32 -14.51 -0.02 12.70
N LYS A 33 -14.07 -0.84 11.74
CA LYS A 33 -13.41 -2.12 12.05
C LYS A 33 -12.04 -1.93 12.68
N LEU A 34 -11.25 -0.96 12.20
CA LEU A 34 -9.96 -0.61 12.80
C LEU A 34 -10.12 -0.19 14.27
N LYS A 35 -11.12 0.64 14.60
CA LYS A 35 -11.42 1.05 15.98
C LYS A 35 -11.72 -0.14 16.89
N LYS A 36 -12.33 -1.19 16.34
CA LYS A 36 -12.67 -2.43 17.07
C LYS A 36 -11.54 -3.47 17.06
N THR A 37 -10.51 -3.27 16.22
CA THR A 37 -9.38 -4.21 16.12
C THR A 37 -8.38 -3.92 17.24
N PRO A 38 -8.18 -4.85 18.19
CA PRO A 38 -7.36 -4.57 19.36
C PRO A 38 -5.87 -4.52 19.04
N ASN A 39 -5.17 -3.64 19.75
CA ASN A 39 -3.71 -3.61 19.80
C ASN A 39 -3.03 -3.41 18.44
N VAL A 40 -3.57 -2.55 17.57
CA VAL A 40 -2.87 -2.11 16.34
C VAL A 40 -1.83 -1.07 16.74
N ASP A 41 -0.55 -1.37 16.50
CA ASP A 41 0.57 -0.50 16.86
C ASP A 41 0.82 0.57 15.79
N ILE A 42 0.61 0.23 14.52
CA ILE A 42 0.87 1.09 13.37
C ILE A 42 -0.07 0.74 12.21
N ILE A 43 -0.50 1.74 11.46
CA ILE A 43 -1.31 1.58 10.25
C ILE A 43 -0.45 1.98 9.05
N ILE A 44 -0.41 1.13 8.03
CA ILE A 44 0.32 1.35 6.78
C ILE A 44 -0.68 1.33 5.62
N ILE A 45 -0.64 2.36 4.76
CA ILE A 45 -1.45 2.45 3.55
C ILE A 45 -0.52 2.38 2.34
N THR A 46 -0.68 1.36 1.51
CA THR A 46 0.21 1.08 0.37
C THR A 46 -0.24 1.75 -0.92
N GLY A 47 -0.68 3.01 -0.85
CA GLY A 47 -0.97 3.86 -2.00
C GLY A 47 -2.41 3.83 -2.48
N ASP A 48 -2.66 4.62 -3.54
CA ASP A 48 -3.97 4.87 -4.15
C ASP A 48 -5.03 5.30 -3.12
N LEU A 49 -4.66 6.32 -2.31
CA LEU A 49 -5.58 6.94 -1.37
C LEU A 49 -6.70 7.68 -2.11
N SER A 50 -6.34 8.36 -3.18
CA SER A 50 -7.23 9.11 -4.07
C SER A 50 -7.48 8.35 -5.37
N ASN A 51 -8.64 8.55 -5.99
CA ASN A 51 -8.90 8.04 -7.34
C ASN A 51 -8.41 9.00 -8.45
N ASP A 52 -8.29 10.28 -8.15
CA ASP A 52 -8.04 11.37 -9.10
C ASP A 52 -6.91 12.32 -8.70
N GLY A 53 -6.25 12.07 -7.58
CA GLY A 53 -5.15 12.89 -7.06
C GLY A 53 -5.56 14.26 -6.54
N SER A 54 -6.85 14.53 -6.35
CA SER A 54 -7.34 15.84 -5.92
C SER A 54 -7.18 16.09 -4.43
N ALA A 55 -7.00 17.35 -4.03
CA ALA A 55 -6.95 17.73 -2.62
C ALA A 55 -8.28 17.45 -1.89
N SER A 56 -9.42 17.47 -2.58
CA SER A 56 -10.72 17.15 -1.98
C SER A 56 -10.83 15.68 -1.62
N SER A 57 -10.37 14.76 -2.46
CA SER A 57 -10.35 13.33 -2.15
C SER A 57 -9.44 13.01 -0.95
N TYR A 58 -8.23 13.59 -0.89
CA TYR A 58 -7.34 13.42 0.29
C TYR A 58 -7.97 13.96 1.56
N LYS A 59 -8.72 15.08 1.49
CA LYS A 59 -9.43 15.63 2.64
C LYS A 59 -10.51 14.69 3.16
N LEU A 60 -11.23 14.01 2.26
CA LEU A 60 -12.22 13.00 2.64
C LEU A 60 -11.55 11.80 3.33
N VAL A 61 -10.43 11.33 2.78
CA VAL A 61 -9.67 10.21 3.37
C VAL A 61 -9.12 10.62 4.73
N ASP A 62 -8.40 11.73 4.83
CA ASP A 62 -7.76 12.17 6.08
C ASP A 62 -8.77 12.39 7.21
N ASN A 63 -9.93 12.99 6.88
CA ASN A 63 -11.02 13.19 7.83
C ASN A 63 -11.63 11.87 8.35
N ALA A 64 -11.66 10.81 7.54
CA ALA A 64 -12.16 9.52 7.99
C ALA A 64 -11.29 8.92 9.12
N PHE A 65 -9.99 9.23 9.13
CA PHE A 65 -9.05 8.76 10.14
C PHE A 65 -8.84 9.71 11.33
N CYS A 66 -9.55 10.84 11.41
CA CYS A 66 -9.31 11.88 12.42
C CYS A 66 -9.46 11.41 13.88
N GLU A 67 -10.24 10.36 14.15
CA GLU A 67 -10.44 9.77 15.48
C GLU A 67 -9.50 8.58 15.76
N ILE A 68 -8.64 8.21 14.81
CA ILE A 68 -7.67 7.12 14.99
C ILE A 68 -6.41 7.69 15.64
N ASN A 69 -6.10 7.21 16.84
CA ASN A 69 -4.89 7.62 17.59
C ASN A 69 -3.63 6.83 17.18
N THR A 70 -3.79 5.70 16.54
CA THR A 70 -2.66 4.87 16.04
C THR A 70 -1.93 5.63 14.93
N PRO A 71 -0.58 5.67 14.93
CA PRO A 71 0.18 6.31 13.86
C PRO A 71 -0.13 5.72 12.49
N ILE A 72 -0.37 6.57 11.48
CA ILE A 72 -0.72 6.18 10.12
C ILE A 72 0.33 6.72 9.15
N PHE A 73 0.87 5.83 8.32
CA PHE A 73 1.83 6.18 7.29
C PHE A 73 1.42 5.62 5.93
N CYS A 74 1.78 6.33 4.86
CA CYS A 74 1.47 5.90 3.50
C CYS A 74 2.67 6.04 2.56
N CYS A 75 2.66 5.29 1.45
CA CYS A 75 3.38 5.61 0.23
C CYS A 75 2.36 6.06 -0.84
N PRO A 76 2.78 6.74 -1.92
CA PRO A 76 1.88 7.08 -3.01
C PRO A 76 1.62 5.88 -3.92
N GLY A 77 0.42 5.84 -4.52
CA GLY A 77 0.09 4.96 -5.63
C GLY A 77 -0.03 5.71 -6.96
N ASN A 78 -0.33 5.02 -8.05
CA ASN A 78 -0.35 5.63 -9.38
C ASN A 78 -1.55 6.57 -9.61
N HIS A 79 -2.60 6.49 -8.83
CA HIS A 79 -3.70 7.45 -8.81
C HIS A 79 -3.42 8.69 -7.94
N ASP A 80 -2.37 8.65 -7.13
CA ASP A 80 -2.06 9.73 -6.21
C ASP A 80 -1.25 10.87 -6.87
N ASN A 81 -1.54 12.09 -6.47
CA ASN A 81 -0.72 13.28 -6.73
C ASN A 81 0.07 13.62 -5.47
N ILE A 82 1.38 13.44 -5.51
CA ILE A 82 2.27 13.58 -4.33
C ILE A 82 2.18 14.98 -3.71
N GLN A 83 2.12 16.04 -4.53
CA GLN A 83 2.07 17.41 -4.04
C GLN A 83 0.76 17.68 -3.27
N ASN A 84 -0.38 17.27 -3.83
CA ASN A 84 -1.68 17.42 -3.16
C ASN A 84 -1.75 16.54 -1.90
N LEU A 85 -1.24 15.30 -1.97
CA LEU A 85 -1.16 14.39 -0.83
C LEU A 85 -0.40 15.03 0.33
N GLN A 86 0.83 15.52 0.08
CA GLN A 86 1.67 16.16 1.10
C GLN A 86 1.05 17.42 1.69
N ASN A 87 0.38 18.23 0.86
CA ASN A 87 -0.21 19.50 1.29
C ASN A 87 -1.53 19.33 2.05
N THR A 88 -2.19 18.18 1.91
CA THR A 88 -3.56 17.99 2.43
C THR A 88 -3.62 17.10 3.66
N LEU A 89 -2.85 16.00 3.70
CA LEU A 89 -2.91 15.03 4.79
C LEU A 89 -2.35 15.61 6.09
N GLN A 90 -3.06 15.42 7.19
CA GLN A 90 -2.68 15.86 8.55
C GLN A 90 -2.54 14.67 9.51
N HIS A 91 -3.44 13.70 9.45
CA HIS A 91 -3.46 12.50 10.29
C HIS A 91 -2.64 11.37 9.67
N ILE A 92 -2.67 11.24 8.34
CA ILE A 92 -1.88 10.29 7.57
C ILE A 92 -0.57 10.96 7.14
N LYS A 93 0.58 10.29 7.35
CA LYS A 93 1.89 10.86 7.07
C LYS A 93 2.57 10.16 5.90
N TYR A 94 2.98 10.92 4.90
CA TYR A 94 3.89 10.48 3.86
C TYR A 94 5.33 10.81 4.25
N ILE A 95 6.14 9.79 4.50
CA ILE A 95 7.54 9.90 4.91
C ILE A 95 8.40 8.90 4.14
N LYS A 96 9.72 9.12 4.13
CA LYS A 96 10.65 8.20 3.45
C LYS A 96 11.00 6.99 4.31
N ASN A 97 11.14 7.16 5.61
CA ASN A 97 11.40 6.05 6.54
C ASN A 97 11.09 6.46 7.98
N ILE A 98 10.88 5.46 8.83
CA ILE A 98 10.72 5.65 10.28
C ILE A 98 11.17 4.39 11.03
N LYS A 99 11.79 4.59 12.19
CA LYS A 99 12.03 3.51 13.16
C LYS A 99 10.91 3.51 14.19
N TYR A 100 10.27 2.36 14.35
CA TYR A 100 9.16 2.16 15.28
C TYR A 100 9.24 0.78 15.95
N ASN A 101 9.28 0.72 17.26
CA ASN A 101 9.35 -0.52 18.05
C ASN A 101 10.38 -1.55 17.55
N ASN A 102 11.65 -1.18 17.38
CA ASN A 102 12.73 -2.03 16.87
C ASN A 102 12.53 -2.52 15.41
N TRP A 103 11.62 -1.92 14.66
CA TRP A 103 11.45 -2.12 13.24
C TRP A 103 11.81 -0.87 12.46
N HIS A 104 12.39 -1.04 11.28
CA HIS A 104 12.64 0.05 10.33
C HIS A 104 11.67 -0.08 9.16
N PHE A 105 10.83 0.91 8.95
CA PHE A 105 9.94 1.02 7.81
C PHE A 105 10.55 1.95 6.78
N ILE A 106 10.71 1.48 5.54
CA ILE A 106 11.24 2.26 4.41
C ILE A 106 10.13 2.36 3.37
N PHE A 107 9.73 3.59 3.05
CA PHE A 107 8.67 3.87 2.08
C PHE A 107 9.29 4.30 0.75
N LEU A 108 9.02 3.53 -0.29
CA LEU A 108 9.50 3.80 -1.65
C LEU A 108 8.38 4.39 -2.49
N ASN A 109 8.75 5.34 -3.34
CA ASN A 109 7.87 5.85 -4.36
C ASN A 109 8.15 5.12 -5.68
N SER A 110 7.26 4.21 -6.06
CA SER A 110 7.35 3.47 -7.32
C SER A 110 6.53 4.08 -8.45
N VAL A 111 5.95 5.27 -8.22
CA VAL A 111 5.11 5.98 -9.20
C VAL A 111 5.98 6.71 -10.21
N ILE A 112 5.65 6.58 -11.48
CA ILE A 112 6.28 7.32 -12.58
C ILE A 112 5.23 8.02 -13.45
N PRO A 113 5.50 9.23 -13.93
CA PRO A 113 4.60 9.93 -14.87
C PRO A 113 4.46 9.17 -16.19
N ASP A 114 3.30 9.26 -16.81
CA ASP A 114 3.12 8.77 -18.18
C ASP A 114 3.84 9.69 -19.18
N GLU A 115 4.56 9.10 -20.14
CA GLU A 115 5.39 9.85 -21.11
C GLU A 115 4.53 10.65 -22.10
N PHE A 116 3.32 10.16 -22.39
CA PHE A 116 2.42 10.78 -23.35
C PHE A 116 1.41 11.73 -22.69
N ASN A 117 1.15 11.54 -21.41
CA ASN A 117 0.27 12.40 -20.61
C ASN A 117 0.87 12.66 -19.23
N PRO A 118 1.70 13.70 -19.07
CA PRO A 118 2.38 14.00 -17.79
C PRO A 118 1.44 14.32 -16.63
N ASN A 119 0.13 14.52 -16.89
CA ASN A 119 -0.87 14.75 -15.85
C ASN A 119 -1.40 13.47 -15.19
N VAL A 120 -1.02 12.30 -15.72
CA VAL A 120 -1.36 10.99 -15.15
C VAL A 120 -0.08 10.17 -14.98
N ASN A 121 -0.13 9.19 -14.09
CA ASN A 121 0.97 8.27 -13.87
C ASN A 121 0.74 6.98 -14.66
N LYS A 122 1.84 6.27 -14.96
CA LYS A 122 1.77 4.92 -15.52
C LYS A 122 1.15 3.97 -14.50
N ALA A 123 0.38 3.02 -14.99
CA ALA A 123 -0.15 1.94 -14.16
C ALA A 123 0.91 0.86 -13.80
N ARG A 124 2.12 0.95 -14.34
CA ARG A 124 3.29 0.13 -13.98
C ARG A 124 4.28 0.99 -13.23
N GLY A 125 4.85 0.42 -12.16
CA GLY A 125 5.81 1.14 -11.33
C GLY A 125 7.24 1.01 -11.80
N HIS A 126 8.09 1.92 -11.35
CA HIS A 126 9.54 1.84 -11.53
C HIS A 126 10.24 2.50 -10.35
N LEU A 127 11.33 1.92 -9.88
CA LEU A 127 12.23 2.54 -8.91
C LEU A 127 13.46 3.05 -9.67
N ASN A 128 13.72 4.34 -9.62
CA ASN A 128 14.89 4.89 -10.29
C ASN A 128 16.20 4.45 -9.60
N GLU A 129 17.33 4.64 -10.27
CA GLU A 129 18.63 4.21 -9.78
C GLU A 129 19.00 4.87 -8.43
N ASP A 130 18.65 6.13 -8.25
CA ASP A 130 18.90 6.83 -6.98
C ASP A 130 18.07 6.25 -5.83
N ASP A 131 16.80 5.88 -6.08
CA ASP A 131 15.95 5.23 -5.07
C ASP A 131 16.50 3.85 -4.68
N LEU A 132 16.95 3.04 -5.65
CA LEU A 132 17.56 1.73 -5.39
C LEU A 132 18.89 1.87 -4.64
N ASN A 133 19.75 2.81 -5.03
CA ASN A 133 21.02 3.09 -4.35
C ASN A 133 20.80 3.58 -2.92
N ASN A 134 19.82 4.44 -2.69
CA ASN A 134 19.47 4.94 -1.36
C ASN A 134 18.88 3.84 -0.49
N LEU A 135 18.03 2.98 -1.05
CA LEU A 135 17.52 1.78 -0.36
C LEU A 135 18.69 0.88 0.09
N GLU A 136 19.61 0.56 -0.81
CA GLU A 136 20.74 -0.31 -0.49
C GLU A 136 21.64 0.29 0.59
N LYS A 137 21.90 1.63 0.54
CA LYS A 137 22.65 2.33 1.60
C LYS A 137 21.95 2.24 2.96
N MET A 138 20.62 2.45 3.01
CA MET A 138 19.85 2.33 4.25
C MET A 138 19.91 0.90 4.80
N LEU A 139 19.75 -0.11 3.96
CA LEU A 139 19.80 -1.50 4.36
C LEU A 139 21.19 -1.93 4.86
N LEU A 140 22.26 -1.42 4.24
CA LEU A 140 23.64 -1.69 4.67
C LEU A 140 23.95 -1.15 6.08
N GLN A 141 23.33 -0.04 6.46
CA GLN A 141 23.52 0.61 7.75
C GLN A 141 22.60 0.08 8.86
N GLU A 142 21.64 -0.78 8.49
CA GLU A 142 20.60 -1.24 9.40
C GLU A 142 20.87 -2.66 9.89
N SER A 143 20.47 -2.93 11.14
CA SER A 143 20.53 -4.27 11.74
C SER A 143 19.21 -4.74 12.33
N CYS A 144 18.23 -3.83 12.49
CA CYS A 144 16.91 -4.19 12.99
C CYS A 144 16.02 -4.78 11.88
N ASN A 145 14.96 -5.48 12.27
CA ASN A 145 13.99 -5.99 11.30
C ASN A 145 13.42 -4.85 10.46
N THR A 146 13.42 -5.04 9.14
CA THR A 146 13.03 -4.00 8.18
C THR A 146 11.80 -4.42 7.38
N VAL A 147 10.91 -3.45 7.17
CA VAL A 147 9.74 -3.54 6.31
C VAL A 147 9.90 -2.54 5.18
N ILE A 148 9.81 -3.00 3.94
CA ILE A 148 9.74 -2.14 2.77
C ILE A 148 8.27 -1.93 2.42
N VAL A 149 7.88 -0.68 2.14
CA VAL A 149 6.52 -0.30 1.77
C VAL A 149 6.55 0.38 0.40
N MET A 150 5.79 -0.11 -0.56
CA MET A 150 5.62 0.50 -1.88
C MET A 150 4.27 0.13 -2.47
N HIS A 151 3.85 0.81 -3.53
CA HIS A 151 2.55 0.53 -4.14
C HIS A 151 2.59 -0.64 -5.13
N HIS A 152 3.46 -0.56 -6.16
CA HIS A 152 3.46 -1.54 -7.24
C HIS A 152 4.08 -2.88 -6.81
N PRO A 153 3.46 -4.02 -7.16
CA PRO A 153 3.94 -5.34 -6.78
C PRO A 153 5.29 -5.70 -7.40
N ALA A 154 6.21 -6.22 -6.59
CA ALA A 154 7.45 -6.83 -7.03
C ALA A 154 7.32 -8.35 -7.26
N ILE A 155 6.17 -8.94 -6.94
CA ILE A 155 5.84 -10.34 -7.17
C ILE A 155 4.65 -10.45 -8.12
N GLU A 156 4.54 -11.56 -8.81
CA GLU A 156 3.45 -11.82 -9.74
C GLU A 156 2.27 -12.46 -9.01
N PRO A 157 1.13 -11.75 -8.86
CA PRO A 157 -0.11 -12.39 -8.46
C PRO A 157 -0.61 -13.30 -9.61
N GLU A 158 -1.53 -14.20 -9.29
CA GLU A 158 -2.11 -15.11 -10.27
C GLU A 158 -3.04 -14.39 -11.27
N GLY A 159 -3.25 -15.02 -12.42
CA GLY A 159 -4.23 -14.61 -13.41
C GLY A 159 -3.88 -13.31 -14.14
N TRP A 160 -4.90 -12.52 -14.47
CA TRP A 160 -4.78 -11.31 -15.30
C TRP A 160 -4.19 -10.10 -14.55
N LEU A 161 -4.13 -10.16 -13.22
CA LEU A 161 -3.59 -9.09 -12.37
C LEU A 161 -2.06 -8.93 -12.49
N ASN A 162 -1.37 -9.88 -13.11
CA ASN A 162 0.10 -9.86 -13.24
C ASN A 162 0.66 -8.89 -14.29
N ARG A 163 -0.16 -8.01 -14.87
CA ARG A 163 0.23 -7.19 -16.03
C ARG A 163 0.82 -5.82 -15.68
N ARG A 164 0.66 -5.37 -14.45
CA ARG A 164 1.00 -4.00 -14.03
C ARG A 164 1.84 -4.03 -12.75
N LEU A 165 3.07 -4.50 -12.90
CA LEU A 165 4.01 -4.73 -11.81
C LEU A 165 5.08 -3.63 -11.77
N LEU A 166 5.97 -3.73 -10.80
CA LEU A 166 7.22 -2.99 -10.78
C LEU A 166 8.08 -3.44 -11.96
N GLU A 167 8.43 -2.51 -12.88
CA GLU A 167 9.16 -2.83 -14.13
C GLU A 167 10.55 -3.43 -13.86
N ASN A 168 11.27 -2.89 -12.88
CA ASN A 168 12.60 -3.37 -12.50
C ASN A 168 12.59 -4.19 -11.18
N LYS A 169 11.58 -5.06 -11.04
CA LYS A 169 11.42 -5.93 -9.86
C LYS A 169 12.60 -6.84 -9.60
N GLU A 170 13.28 -7.32 -10.65
CA GLU A 170 14.46 -8.19 -10.53
C GLU A 170 15.62 -7.47 -9.85
N GLU A 171 15.87 -6.20 -10.17
CA GLU A 171 16.91 -5.38 -9.54
C GLU A 171 16.58 -5.13 -8.08
N PHE A 172 15.33 -4.74 -7.81
CA PHE A 172 14.83 -4.55 -6.45
C PHE A 172 14.97 -5.82 -5.61
N MET A 173 14.49 -6.96 -6.11
CA MET A 173 14.57 -8.26 -5.40
C MET A 173 16.01 -8.70 -5.20
N LYS A 174 16.91 -8.43 -6.14
CA LYS A 174 18.34 -8.71 -6.01
C LYS A 174 18.97 -7.91 -4.84
N ILE A 175 18.57 -6.65 -4.66
CA ILE A 175 18.99 -5.85 -3.50
C ILE A 175 18.46 -6.48 -2.21
N ILE A 176 17.14 -6.70 -2.13
CA ILE A 176 16.49 -7.25 -0.93
C ILE A 176 17.12 -8.58 -0.49
N SER A 177 17.44 -9.46 -1.44
CA SER A 177 17.99 -10.79 -1.15
C SER A 177 19.34 -10.78 -0.43
N LYS A 178 20.08 -9.68 -0.46
CA LYS A 178 21.37 -9.53 0.24
C LYS A 178 21.21 -9.31 1.76
N TYR A 179 20.02 -8.88 2.22
CA TYR A 179 19.77 -8.38 3.57
C TYR A 179 18.75 -9.23 4.32
N GLN A 180 19.20 -10.14 5.16
CA GLN A 180 18.34 -11.08 5.90
C GLN A 180 17.43 -10.40 6.95
N HIS A 181 17.73 -9.15 7.34
CA HIS A 181 16.90 -8.38 8.24
C HIS A 181 15.68 -7.75 7.55
N VAL A 182 15.58 -7.75 6.21
CA VAL A 182 14.35 -7.40 5.51
C VAL A 182 13.36 -8.55 5.67
N LYS A 183 12.32 -8.32 6.46
CA LYS A 183 11.34 -9.35 6.83
C LYS A 183 10.09 -9.30 5.96
N MET A 184 9.67 -8.10 5.55
CA MET A 184 8.45 -7.90 4.78
C MET A 184 8.62 -6.86 3.68
N VAL A 185 7.92 -7.08 2.56
CA VAL A 185 7.65 -6.09 1.51
C VAL A 185 6.14 -5.97 1.41
N LEU A 186 5.59 -4.81 1.78
CA LEU A 186 4.16 -4.51 1.78
C LEU A 186 3.79 -3.72 0.52
N MET A 187 2.79 -4.18 -0.22
CA MET A 187 2.40 -3.67 -1.53
C MET A 187 0.88 -3.59 -1.68
N GLY A 188 0.42 -2.89 -2.70
CA GLY A 188 -1.00 -2.76 -3.08
C GLY A 188 -1.24 -3.01 -4.56
N HIS A 189 -2.04 -2.14 -5.20
CA HIS A 189 -2.25 -2.03 -6.65
C HIS A 189 -3.05 -3.15 -7.32
N SER A 190 -2.91 -4.38 -6.88
CA SER A 190 -3.61 -5.52 -7.49
C SER A 190 -5.06 -5.66 -7.02
N HIS A 191 -5.47 -4.92 -5.98
CA HIS A 191 -6.79 -4.98 -5.36
C HIS A 191 -7.20 -6.39 -4.88
N GLU A 192 -6.26 -7.32 -4.85
CA GLU A 192 -6.46 -8.68 -4.34
C GLU A 192 -5.31 -9.07 -3.41
N HIS A 193 -5.65 -9.74 -2.31
CA HIS A 193 -4.69 -10.20 -1.34
C HIS A 193 -3.86 -11.36 -1.87
N TYR A 194 -2.54 -11.21 -1.84
CA TYR A 194 -1.60 -12.25 -2.22
C TYR A 194 -0.36 -12.25 -1.34
N ILE A 195 0.12 -13.44 -0.97
CA ILE A 195 1.33 -13.60 -0.14
C ILE A 195 2.29 -14.57 -0.82
N LYS A 196 3.56 -14.20 -0.87
CA LYS A 196 4.64 -15.08 -1.33
C LYS A 196 5.85 -14.94 -0.42
N ASN A 197 6.38 -16.08 0.03
CA ASN A 197 7.62 -16.12 0.79
C ASN A 197 8.79 -16.42 -0.17
N ILE A 198 9.77 -15.54 -0.20
CA ILE A 198 10.98 -15.69 -1.01
C ILE A 198 12.18 -15.51 -0.07
N ASN A 199 12.95 -16.55 0.10
CA ASN A 199 14.02 -16.61 1.11
C ASN A 199 13.47 -16.27 2.51
N ASN A 200 14.02 -15.26 3.18
CA ASN A 200 13.62 -14.82 4.52
C ASN A 200 12.65 -13.64 4.51
N THR A 201 12.17 -13.23 3.33
CA THR A 201 11.30 -12.06 3.15
C THR A 201 9.90 -12.49 2.73
N GLN A 202 8.91 -11.97 3.42
CA GLN A 202 7.50 -12.14 3.08
C GLN A 202 7.03 -10.98 2.21
N TYR A 203 6.58 -11.27 1.01
CA TYR A 203 5.99 -10.31 0.07
C TYR A 203 4.48 -10.37 0.20
N ILE A 204 3.85 -9.24 0.55
CA ILE A 204 2.42 -9.16 0.87
C ILE A 204 1.79 -8.09 0.01
N ILE A 205 0.79 -8.47 -0.78
CA ILE A 205 -0.09 -7.54 -1.47
C ILE A 205 -1.37 -7.43 -0.64
N ALA A 206 -1.75 -6.21 -0.28
CA ALA A 206 -2.96 -5.95 0.48
C ALA A 206 -4.21 -6.08 -0.42
N PRO A 207 -5.37 -6.45 0.14
CA PRO A 207 -6.64 -6.27 -0.54
C PRO A 207 -6.97 -4.77 -0.63
N ALA A 208 -7.82 -4.39 -1.58
CA ALA A 208 -8.31 -3.03 -1.67
C ALA A 208 -9.37 -2.73 -0.61
N ILE A 209 -9.48 -1.45 -0.23
CA ILE A 209 -10.60 -0.93 0.55
C ILE A 209 -11.70 -0.44 -0.38
N GLY A 210 -11.34 0.25 -1.47
CA GLY A 210 -12.32 0.87 -2.37
C GLY A 210 -13.14 -0.16 -3.13
N TYR A 211 -12.49 -0.96 -3.94
CA TYR A 211 -13.10 -2.05 -4.71
C TYR A 211 -12.07 -3.15 -4.99
N ALA A 212 -12.47 -4.40 -4.82
CA ALA A 212 -11.61 -5.55 -5.00
C ALA A 212 -11.75 -6.18 -6.40
N PHE A 213 -10.69 -6.84 -6.83
CA PHE A 213 -10.69 -7.67 -8.03
C PHE A 213 -10.50 -9.14 -7.66
N SER A 214 -10.76 -10.04 -8.61
CA SER A 214 -10.47 -11.46 -8.45
C SER A 214 -9.64 -11.99 -9.61
N ALA A 215 -8.50 -12.61 -9.29
CA ALA A 215 -7.67 -13.29 -10.27
C ALA A 215 -8.35 -14.48 -10.92
N SER A 216 -9.29 -15.12 -10.23
CA SER A 216 -10.05 -16.25 -10.72
C SER A 216 -11.02 -15.90 -11.87
N LEU A 217 -11.33 -14.61 -12.04
CA LEU A 217 -12.20 -14.14 -13.10
C LEU A 217 -11.41 -13.95 -14.41
N PRO A 218 -11.97 -14.29 -15.58
CA PRO A 218 -11.23 -14.30 -16.85
C PRO A 218 -10.88 -12.89 -17.38
N LYS A 219 -11.54 -11.86 -16.86
CA LYS A 219 -11.37 -10.46 -17.25
C LYS A 219 -11.62 -9.53 -16.07
N PHE A 220 -11.35 -8.25 -16.27
CA PHE A 220 -11.70 -7.20 -15.32
C PHE A 220 -13.16 -7.35 -14.84
N GLN A 221 -13.32 -7.54 -13.55
CA GLN A 221 -14.59 -7.56 -12.87
C GLN A 221 -14.35 -7.25 -11.40
N ILE A 222 -15.22 -6.42 -10.81
CA ILE A 222 -15.24 -6.18 -9.38
C ILE A 222 -15.77 -7.44 -8.70
N ASP A 223 -15.09 -7.89 -7.68
CA ASP A 223 -15.49 -9.04 -6.86
C ASP A 223 -15.97 -8.50 -5.51
N ILE A 224 -17.28 -8.36 -5.44
CA ILE A 224 -17.96 -7.83 -4.25
C ILE A 224 -17.66 -8.75 -3.05
N ASP A 225 -17.58 -8.17 -1.85
CA ASP A 225 -17.32 -8.85 -0.57
C ASP A 225 -15.87 -9.33 -0.38
N LYS A 226 -14.93 -8.84 -1.20
CA LYS A 226 -13.49 -9.10 -1.00
C LYS A 226 -12.70 -7.89 -0.50
N GLU A 227 -13.34 -6.76 -0.38
CA GLU A 227 -12.75 -5.55 0.19
C GLU A 227 -12.38 -5.76 1.65
N GLY A 228 -11.27 -5.17 2.06
CA GLY A 228 -10.79 -5.33 3.43
C GLY A 228 -9.38 -4.82 3.66
N PHE A 229 -8.85 -5.17 4.81
CA PHE A 229 -7.47 -4.90 5.19
C PHE A 229 -6.84 -6.10 5.88
N LEU A 230 -5.53 -6.09 6.05
CA LEU A 230 -4.81 -7.15 6.75
C LEU A 230 -4.40 -6.68 8.14
N ARG A 231 -4.51 -7.57 9.11
CA ARG A 231 -3.84 -7.46 10.41
C ARG A 231 -2.66 -8.41 10.43
N ILE A 232 -1.47 -7.87 10.55
CA ILE A 232 -0.21 -8.63 10.59
C ILE A 232 0.30 -8.60 12.04
N ASP A 233 0.47 -9.77 12.65
CA ASP A 233 1.11 -9.92 13.96
C ASP A 233 2.53 -10.48 13.75
N THR A 234 3.53 -9.62 13.92
CA THR A 234 4.94 -10.01 13.69
C THR A 234 5.48 -10.95 14.75
N ASP A 235 4.89 -10.97 15.94
CA ASP A 235 5.36 -11.79 17.06
C ASP A 235 4.81 -13.23 16.94
N GLN A 236 3.58 -13.35 16.41
CA GLN A 236 2.95 -14.65 16.15
C GLN A 236 3.14 -15.13 14.71
N SER A 237 3.69 -14.30 13.84
CA SER A 237 3.84 -14.56 12.40
C SER A 237 2.51 -14.91 11.72
N THR A 238 1.42 -14.25 12.14
CA THR A 238 0.08 -14.45 11.57
C THR A 238 -0.36 -13.25 10.75
N ILE A 239 -1.17 -13.53 9.71
CA ILE A 239 -1.81 -12.52 8.86
C ILE A 239 -3.29 -12.87 8.76
N ASP A 240 -4.12 -11.99 9.27
CA ASP A 240 -5.57 -12.12 9.25
C ASP A 240 -6.15 -11.13 8.23
N LYS A 241 -6.97 -11.60 7.29
CA LYS A 241 -7.75 -10.73 6.42
C LYS A 241 -9.07 -10.37 7.10
N LEU A 242 -9.34 -9.09 7.22
CA LEU A 242 -10.56 -8.54 7.81
C LEU A 242 -11.40 -7.91 6.67
N LEU A 243 -12.48 -8.59 6.27
CA LEU A 243 -13.42 -8.08 5.25
C LEU A 243 -14.24 -6.91 5.78
N LEU A 244 -14.69 -6.01 4.91
CA LEU A 244 -15.51 -4.83 5.26
C LEU A 244 -16.96 -5.17 5.54
#